data_ac01c701ff95230c2b15af1c4ead826a
#
_entry.id   ac01c701ff95230c2b15af1c4ead826a
#
_cell.length_a   1.000
_cell.length_b   1.000
_cell.length_c   1.000
_cell.angle_alpha   90.00
_cell.angle_beta   90.00
_cell.angle_gamma   90.00
#
_symmetry.space_group_name_H-M   'P 1'
#
loop_
_entity.id
_entity.type
_entity.pdbx_description
1 polymer ?
#
loop_
_entity_poly.entity_id
_entity_poly.type
_entity_poly.pdbx_seq_one_letter_code
_entity_poly.pdbx_strand_id
1 'polypeptide(L)'
;MTIEKARLLCAGDPSIQQYSDMASDLEKQELESPEGIASPQVYGQLLAIYLLQNDLPNAKFLWKRIPQNIRDENPELGKLWTVGQKLWQCDSDVYVALAEEWPDHLKPIVSAIKDVTRNRALRLISKAYSSIGVDKISDFLGLPSEDCIEALSALGWEIDAACKIMKPKNTDNKPEDTFQSEEQLAKLTDFVAFLEN
;
A
#
# COMPACT_ATOMS: atom_id res chain seq x y z
N MET A 1 -14.25 5.56 -15.57
CA MET A 1 -13.41 4.47 -15.00
C MET A 1 -14.15 3.17 -15.27
N THR A 2 -13.56 2.20 -15.97
CA THR A 2 -14.25 1.01 -16.49
C THR A 2 -14.54 0.03 -15.35
N ILE A 3 -15.72 -0.64 -15.39
CA ILE A 3 -16.21 -1.65 -14.42
C ILE A 3 -15.16 -2.76 -14.16
N GLU A 4 -14.27 -3.01 -15.12
CA GLU A 4 -13.16 -3.94 -15.04
C GLU A 4 -12.09 -3.51 -14.02
N LYS A 5 -11.85 -2.20 -13.88
CA LYS A 5 -10.94 -1.65 -12.85
C LYS A 5 -11.50 -1.78 -11.42
N ALA A 6 -12.82 -1.73 -11.26
CA ALA A 6 -13.46 -1.91 -9.95
C ALA A 6 -13.39 -3.39 -9.47
N ARG A 7 -13.36 -4.36 -10.39
CA ARG A 7 -13.22 -5.79 -10.08
C ARG A 7 -11.79 -6.18 -9.69
N LEU A 8 -10.78 -5.53 -10.26
CA LEU A 8 -9.37 -5.71 -9.90
C LEU A 8 -9.05 -5.21 -8.48
N LEU A 9 -9.91 -4.35 -7.93
CA LEU A 9 -9.79 -3.81 -6.57
C LEU A 9 -9.95 -4.86 -5.45
N CYS A 10 -10.52 -6.02 -5.74
CA CYS A 10 -10.81 -7.07 -4.74
C CYS A 10 -9.98 -8.35 -4.88
N ALA A 11 -9.22 -8.53 -5.97
CA ALA A 11 -8.38 -9.71 -6.16
C ALA A 11 -6.93 -9.37 -5.78
N GLY A 12 -6.28 -10.23 -5.04
CA GLY A 12 -4.83 -10.12 -4.81
C GLY A 12 -4.13 -10.12 -6.18
N ASP A 13 -3.56 -8.99 -6.54
CA ASP A 13 -2.93 -8.77 -7.84
C ASP A 13 -1.74 -9.72 -8.02
N PRO A 14 -1.71 -10.55 -9.06
CA PRO A 14 -0.53 -11.37 -9.38
C PRO A 14 0.72 -10.51 -9.66
N SER A 15 0.53 -9.23 -9.97
CA SER A 15 1.61 -8.25 -10.11
C SER A 15 2.38 -8.00 -8.81
N ILE A 16 1.75 -8.13 -7.64
CA ILE A 16 2.40 -7.91 -6.34
C ILE A 16 3.51 -8.96 -6.12
N GLN A 17 3.28 -10.22 -6.52
CA GLN A 17 4.30 -11.26 -6.39
C GLN A 17 5.52 -10.97 -7.29
N GLN A 18 5.31 -10.50 -8.51
CA GLN A 18 6.39 -10.10 -9.41
C GLN A 18 7.23 -8.96 -8.80
N TYR A 19 6.60 -7.98 -8.17
CA TYR A 19 7.31 -6.91 -7.49
C TYR A 19 8.07 -7.40 -6.25
N SER A 20 7.58 -8.43 -5.57
CA SER A 20 8.30 -9.07 -4.46
C SER A 20 9.59 -9.75 -4.93
N ASP A 21 9.52 -10.48 -6.05
CA ASP A 21 10.70 -11.13 -6.64
C ASP A 21 11.70 -10.08 -7.14
N MET A 22 11.20 -9.00 -7.78
CA MET A 22 12.05 -7.86 -8.18
C MET A 22 12.72 -7.18 -6.99
N ALA A 23 12.05 -7.04 -5.84
CA ALA A 23 12.66 -6.48 -4.63
C ALA A 23 13.85 -7.32 -4.19
N SER A 24 13.69 -8.65 -4.12
CA SER A 24 14.76 -9.56 -3.72
C SER A 24 15.97 -9.51 -4.67
N ASP A 25 15.73 -9.33 -5.97
CA ASP A 25 16.81 -9.21 -6.94
C ASP A 25 17.52 -7.85 -6.84
N LEU A 26 16.79 -6.77 -6.59
CA LEU A 26 17.36 -5.44 -6.37
C LEU A 26 18.15 -5.36 -5.05
N GLU A 27 17.68 -6.04 -4.00
CA GLU A 27 18.42 -6.17 -2.74
C GLU A 27 19.76 -6.90 -2.93
N LYS A 28 19.78 -7.97 -3.74
CA LYS A 28 21.02 -8.65 -4.09
C LYS A 28 21.96 -7.73 -4.88
N GLN A 29 21.43 -6.98 -5.86
CA GLN A 29 22.22 -6.01 -6.62
C GLN A 29 22.79 -4.90 -5.73
N GLU A 30 22.04 -4.44 -4.72
CA GLU A 30 22.55 -3.49 -3.73
C GLU A 30 23.73 -4.08 -2.96
N LEU A 31 23.62 -5.34 -2.48
CA LEU A 31 24.64 -6.01 -1.72
C LEU A 31 25.91 -6.34 -2.54
N GLU A 32 25.73 -6.67 -3.83
CA GLU A 32 26.82 -7.00 -4.75
C GLU A 32 27.50 -5.75 -5.33
N SER A 33 26.95 -4.56 -5.08
CA SER A 33 27.48 -3.31 -5.63
C SER A 33 28.86 -2.98 -5.05
N PRO A 34 29.80 -2.50 -5.87
CA PRO A 34 31.11 -2.09 -5.41
C PRO A 34 30.99 -0.99 -4.33
N GLU A 35 31.75 -1.14 -3.24
CA GLU A 35 31.72 -0.24 -2.09
C GLU A 35 30.38 -0.20 -1.33
N GLY A 36 29.43 -1.09 -1.64
CA GLY A 36 28.09 -1.10 -1.02
C GLY A 36 27.20 0.06 -1.46
N ILE A 37 27.53 0.71 -2.58
CA ILE A 37 26.77 1.81 -3.15
C ILE A 37 26.16 1.37 -4.48
N ALA A 38 24.84 1.21 -4.51
CA ALA A 38 24.12 0.87 -5.73
C ALA A 38 23.84 2.10 -6.60
N SER A 39 23.43 1.86 -7.85
CA SER A 39 23.04 2.95 -8.75
C SER A 39 21.76 3.67 -8.24
N PRO A 40 21.60 4.97 -8.56
CA PRO A 40 20.39 5.72 -8.17
C PRO A 40 19.09 5.08 -8.65
N GLN A 41 19.13 4.42 -9.82
CA GLN A 41 17.97 3.71 -10.38
C GLN A 41 17.56 2.50 -9.52
N VAL A 42 18.53 1.72 -9.04
CA VAL A 42 18.28 0.58 -8.13
C VAL A 42 17.65 1.08 -6.84
N TYR A 43 18.18 2.15 -6.24
CA TYR A 43 17.60 2.74 -5.04
C TYR A 43 16.19 3.26 -5.27
N GLY A 44 15.93 3.93 -6.41
CA GLY A 44 14.60 4.43 -6.77
C GLY A 44 13.58 3.32 -6.93
N GLN A 45 13.92 2.26 -7.66
CA GLN A 45 13.04 1.11 -7.86
C GLN A 45 12.78 0.36 -6.55
N LEU A 46 13.81 0.09 -5.77
CA LEU A 46 13.70 -0.61 -4.49
C LEU A 46 12.84 0.17 -3.50
N LEU A 47 13.06 1.49 -3.39
CA LEU A 47 12.25 2.36 -2.56
C LEU A 47 10.77 2.35 -2.99
N ALA A 48 10.51 2.45 -4.30
CA ALA A 48 9.16 2.42 -4.83
C ALA A 48 8.46 1.07 -4.58
N ILE A 49 9.18 -0.05 -4.68
CA ILE A 49 8.63 -1.38 -4.40
C ILE A 49 8.31 -1.54 -2.90
N TYR A 50 9.15 -1.08 -1.99
CA TYR A 50 8.82 -1.10 -0.56
C TYR A 50 7.57 -0.26 -0.25
N LEU A 51 7.39 0.89 -0.90
CA LEU A 51 6.17 1.69 -0.76
C LEU A 51 4.94 0.94 -1.33
N LEU A 52 5.10 0.22 -2.43
CA LEU A 52 4.05 -0.61 -3.02
C LEU A 52 3.59 -1.71 -2.06
N GLN A 53 4.54 -2.42 -1.43
CA GLN A 53 4.29 -3.45 -0.45
C GLN A 53 3.80 -2.88 0.89
N ASN A 54 3.82 -1.55 1.03
CA ASN A 54 3.55 -0.83 2.28
C ASN A 54 4.53 -1.22 3.41
N ASP A 55 5.73 -1.62 3.04
CA ASP A 55 6.82 -1.85 3.99
C ASP A 55 7.56 -0.54 4.28
N LEU A 56 6.87 0.33 5.02
CA LEU A 56 7.37 1.66 5.37
C LEU A 56 8.61 1.63 6.26
N PRO A 57 8.78 0.67 7.19
CA PRO A 57 10.01 0.52 7.95
C PRO A 57 11.23 0.28 7.06
N ASN A 58 11.17 -0.68 6.13
CA ASN A 58 12.28 -0.97 5.22
C ASN A 58 12.54 0.18 4.25
N ALA A 59 11.51 0.85 3.75
CA ALA A 59 11.64 2.08 2.97
C ALA A 59 12.40 3.18 3.74
N LYS A 60 12.10 3.37 5.03
CA LYS A 60 12.80 4.33 5.90
C LYS A 60 14.26 3.95 6.14
N PHE A 61 14.55 2.66 6.35
CA PHE A 61 15.94 2.21 6.53
C PHE A 61 16.73 2.33 5.23
N LEU A 62 16.14 2.00 4.09
CA LEU A 62 16.75 2.21 2.79
C LEU A 62 17.07 3.69 2.58
N TRP A 63 16.12 4.60 2.81
CA TRP A 63 16.34 6.04 2.70
C TRP A 63 17.50 6.55 3.53
N LYS A 64 17.66 6.05 4.76
CA LYS A 64 18.79 6.41 5.63
C LYS A 64 20.13 5.86 5.13
N ARG A 65 20.10 4.71 4.44
CA ARG A 65 21.28 4.03 3.92
C ARG A 65 21.84 4.68 2.66
N ILE A 66 20.96 5.31 1.85
CA ILE A 66 21.37 6.01 0.63
C ILE A 66 22.32 7.18 0.99
N PRO A 67 23.51 7.28 0.37
CA PRO A 67 24.44 8.38 0.57
C PRO A 67 23.85 9.75 0.22
N GLN A 68 24.26 10.80 0.95
CA GLN A 68 23.70 12.14 0.79
C GLN A 68 23.90 12.69 -0.62
N ASN A 69 25.08 12.52 -1.20
CA ASN A 69 25.41 12.93 -2.56
C ASN A 69 24.39 12.38 -3.59
N ILE A 70 24.05 11.09 -3.49
CA ILE A 70 23.08 10.47 -4.41
C ILE A 70 21.68 11.04 -4.22
N ARG A 71 21.29 11.35 -2.98
CA ARG A 71 19.99 11.96 -2.70
C ARG A 71 19.89 13.39 -3.25
N ASP A 72 20.97 14.16 -3.15
CA ASP A 72 21.02 15.54 -3.59
C ASP A 72 21.07 15.64 -5.14
N GLU A 73 21.75 14.69 -5.78
CA GLU A 73 21.85 14.64 -7.25
C GLU A 73 20.57 14.11 -7.93
N ASN A 74 19.74 13.34 -7.19
CA ASN A 74 18.56 12.69 -7.76
C ASN A 74 17.28 13.13 -7.02
N PRO A 75 16.65 14.25 -7.45
CA PRO A 75 15.45 14.78 -6.78
C PRO A 75 14.26 13.81 -6.80
N GLU A 76 14.23 12.84 -7.73
CA GLU A 76 13.21 11.79 -7.81
C GLU A 76 13.18 10.91 -6.56
N LEU A 77 14.35 10.62 -5.96
CA LEU A 77 14.43 9.87 -4.70
C LEU A 77 13.80 10.65 -3.55
N GLY A 78 14.00 11.98 -3.51
CA GLY A 78 13.38 12.87 -2.53
C GLY A 78 11.85 12.91 -2.66
N LYS A 79 11.34 12.93 -3.91
CA LYS A 79 9.90 12.86 -4.19
C LYS A 79 9.30 11.52 -3.72
N LEU A 80 9.94 10.39 -4.02
CA LEU A 80 9.51 9.07 -3.55
C LEU A 80 9.49 9.01 -2.02
N TRP A 81 10.50 9.58 -1.36
CA TRP A 81 10.52 9.62 0.09
C TRP A 81 9.39 10.48 0.66
N THR A 82 9.05 11.60 0.01
CA THR A 82 7.89 12.43 0.40
C THR A 82 6.58 11.64 0.30
N VAL A 83 6.40 10.82 -0.75
CA VAL A 83 5.27 9.89 -0.85
C VAL A 83 5.27 8.93 0.34
N GLY A 84 6.42 8.34 0.70
CA GLY A 84 6.56 7.46 1.85
C GLY A 84 6.20 8.13 3.18
N GLN A 85 6.59 9.39 3.39
CA GLN A 85 6.23 10.17 4.57
C GLN A 85 4.72 10.42 4.66
N LYS A 86 4.07 10.76 3.54
CA LYS A 86 2.62 10.96 3.48
C LYS A 86 1.85 9.67 3.72
N LEU A 87 2.33 8.53 3.18
CA LEU A 87 1.78 7.21 3.49
C LEU A 87 1.89 6.87 4.97
N TRP A 88 3.03 7.21 5.61
CA TRP A 88 3.23 7.00 7.05
C TRP A 88 2.27 7.84 7.89
N GLN A 89 1.99 9.06 7.48
CA GLN A 89 1.08 9.99 8.17
C GLN A 89 -0.39 9.68 7.86
N CYS A 90 -0.69 8.76 6.96
CA CYS A 90 -2.04 8.48 6.45
C CYS A 90 -2.71 9.74 5.87
N ASP A 91 -1.93 10.58 5.18
CA ASP A 91 -2.37 11.84 4.62
C ASP A 91 -2.98 11.64 3.22
N SER A 92 -4.15 12.26 2.97
CA SER A 92 -4.81 12.25 1.66
C SER A 92 -4.00 12.92 0.56
N ASP A 93 -3.10 13.82 0.92
CA ASP A 93 -2.19 14.51 -0.01
C ASP A 93 -1.19 13.56 -0.71
N VAL A 94 -1.13 12.30 -0.31
CA VAL A 94 -0.34 11.27 -0.99
C VAL A 94 -0.70 11.17 -2.48
N TYR A 95 -1.98 11.35 -2.82
CA TYR A 95 -2.44 11.25 -4.22
C TYR A 95 -1.99 12.44 -5.06
N VAL A 96 -1.82 13.61 -4.45
CA VAL A 96 -1.25 14.81 -5.10
C VAL A 96 0.23 14.56 -5.42
N ALA A 97 0.99 14.04 -4.45
CA ALA A 97 2.39 13.68 -4.65
C ALA A 97 2.57 12.58 -5.72
N LEU A 98 1.67 11.59 -5.77
CA LEU A 98 1.68 10.53 -6.79
C LEU A 98 1.23 11.01 -8.18
N ALA A 99 0.61 12.18 -8.30
CA ALA A 99 0.19 12.77 -9.58
C ALA A 99 1.28 13.60 -10.26
N GLU A 100 2.41 13.83 -9.59
CA GLU A 100 3.56 14.54 -10.17
C GLU A 100 4.15 13.77 -11.38
N GLU A 101 5.03 14.45 -12.11
CA GLU A 101 5.79 13.82 -13.20
C GLU A 101 6.87 12.89 -12.67
N TRP A 102 6.85 11.65 -13.16
CA TRP A 102 7.79 10.60 -12.79
C TRP A 102 8.60 10.13 -13.99
N PRO A 103 9.86 9.69 -13.79
CA PRO A 103 10.65 9.04 -14.83
C PRO A 103 9.95 7.79 -15.38
N ASP A 104 10.21 7.45 -16.65
CA ASP A 104 9.53 6.36 -17.33
C ASP A 104 9.70 5.00 -16.63
N HIS A 105 10.84 4.76 -16.01
CA HIS A 105 11.12 3.53 -15.28
C HIS A 105 10.34 3.41 -13.95
N LEU A 106 9.86 4.51 -13.37
CA LEU A 106 9.08 4.53 -12.13
C LEU A 106 7.57 4.62 -12.37
N LYS A 107 7.13 5.16 -13.51
CA LYS A 107 5.70 5.34 -13.83
C LYS A 107 4.83 4.10 -13.57
N PRO A 108 5.21 2.88 -14.03
CA PRO A 108 4.37 1.70 -13.80
C PRO A 108 4.24 1.37 -12.31
N ILE A 109 5.35 1.49 -11.55
CA ILE A 109 5.36 1.18 -10.11
C ILE A 109 4.54 2.23 -9.35
N VAL A 110 4.69 3.52 -9.68
CA VAL A 110 3.92 4.62 -9.06
C VAL A 110 2.42 4.48 -9.35
N SER A 111 2.04 4.08 -10.57
CA SER A 111 0.63 3.78 -10.89
C SER A 111 0.10 2.63 -10.02
N ALA A 112 0.89 1.57 -9.86
CA ALA A 112 0.54 0.45 -9.00
C ALA A 112 0.42 0.86 -7.51
N ILE A 113 1.33 1.71 -7.00
CA ILE A 113 1.24 2.28 -5.64
C ILE A 113 -0.09 3.01 -5.45
N LYS A 114 -0.49 3.83 -6.42
CA LYS A 114 -1.75 4.58 -6.37
C LYS A 114 -2.95 3.65 -6.25
N ASP A 115 -2.98 2.59 -7.06
CA ASP A 115 -4.09 1.64 -7.09
C ASP A 115 -4.12 0.79 -5.81
N VAL A 116 -2.97 0.29 -5.35
CA VAL A 116 -2.86 -0.49 -4.09
C VAL A 116 -3.24 0.36 -2.87
N THR A 117 -2.82 1.63 -2.82
CA THR A 117 -3.18 2.55 -1.73
C THR A 117 -4.68 2.79 -1.68
N ARG A 118 -5.34 2.98 -2.83
CA ARG A 118 -6.80 3.10 -2.91
C ARG A 118 -7.52 1.84 -2.44
N ASN A 119 -7.05 0.68 -2.89
CA ASN A 119 -7.61 -0.61 -2.48
C ASN A 119 -7.52 -0.82 -0.98
N ARG A 120 -6.37 -0.48 -0.41
CA ARG A 120 -6.16 -0.54 1.04
C ARG A 120 -7.09 0.42 1.78
N ALA A 121 -7.24 1.66 1.31
CA ALA A 121 -8.16 2.63 1.89
C ALA A 121 -9.60 2.10 1.87
N LEU A 122 -10.06 1.54 0.75
CA LEU A 122 -11.39 0.93 0.64
C LEU A 122 -11.61 -0.22 1.62
N ARG A 123 -10.64 -1.12 1.77
CA ARG A 123 -10.72 -2.21 2.76
C ARG A 123 -10.79 -1.68 4.19
N LEU A 124 -10.00 -0.68 4.51
CA LEU A 124 -10.02 -0.07 5.84
C LEU A 124 -11.35 0.63 6.12
N ILE A 125 -11.90 1.36 5.14
CA ILE A 125 -13.20 2.02 5.25
C ILE A 125 -14.30 0.97 5.46
N SER A 126 -14.30 -0.12 4.68
CA SER A 126 -15.32 -1.17 4.80
C SER A 126 -15.29 -1.89 6.15
N LYS A 127 -14.12 -1.96 6.81
CA LYS A 127 -13.98 -2.56 8.14
C LYS A 127 -14.28 -1.57 9.28
N ALA A 128 -13.92 -0.31 9.11
CA ALA A 128 -13.97 0.68 10.18
C ALA A 128 -15.32 1.38 10.30
N TYR A 129 -16.05 1.53 9.21
CA TYR A 129 -17.27 2.33 9.17
C TYR A 129 -18.50 1.50 8.80
N SER A 130 -19.57 1.66 9.56
CA SER A 130 -20.91 1.18 9.20
C SER A 130 -21.62 2.15 8.25
N SER A 131 -21.29 3.44 8.33
CA SER A 131 -21.76 4.49 7.45
C SER A 131 -20.72 5.63 7.40
N ILE A 132 -20.52 6.24 6.25
CA ILE A 132 -19.52 7.29 6.03
C ILE A 132 -20.01 8.29 5.00
N GLY A 133 -19.71 9.59 5.19
CA GLY A 133 -20.04 10.65 4.24
C GLY A 133 -19.22 10.56 2.97
N VAL A 134 -19.84 10.86 1.81
CA VAL A 134 -19.20 10.83 0.49
C VAL A 134 -17.97 11.74 0.43
N ASP A 135 -18.02 12.91 1.07
CA ASP A 135 -16.92 13.87 1.06
C ASP A 135 -15.66 13.28 1.73
N LYS A 136 -15.83 12.57 2.86
CA LYS A 136 -14.71 11.89 3.53
C LYS A 136 -14.13 10.74 2.70
N ILE A 137 -14.98 10.01 2.00
CA ILE A 137 -14.50 8.96 1.09
C ILE A 137 -13.70 9.57 -0.05
N SER A 138 -14.18 10.68 -0.61
CA SER A 138 -13.49 11.45 -1.64
C SER A 138 -12.08 11.83 -1.20
N ASP A 139 -11.92 12.35 0.02
CA ASP A 139 -10.63 12.68 0.59
C ASP A 139 -9.73 11.45 0.75
N PHE A 140 -10.25 10.35 1.29
CA PHE A 140 -9.46 9.11 1.49
C PHE A 140 -9.02 8.44 0.19
N LEU A 141 -9.78 8.57 -0.90
CA LEU A 141 -9.47 7.95 -2.18
C LEU A 141 -8.74 8.88 -3.15
N GLY A 142 -8.71 10.19 -2.87
CA GLY A 142 -8.19 11.20 -3.76
C GLY A 142 -8.92 11.20 -5.11
N LEU A 143 -10.26 11.09 -5.07
CA LEU A 143 -11.13 11.08 -6.24
C LEU A 143 -12.24 12.13 -6.06
N PRO A 144 -12.75 12.73 -7.16
CA PRO A 144 -13.94 13.56 -7.11
C PRO A 144 -15.16 12.78 -6.56
N SER A 145 -16.07 13.46 -5.89
CA SER A 145 -17.23 12.84 -5.25
C SER A 145 -18.11 12.06 -6.24
N GLU A 146 -18.22 12.54 -7.48
CA GLU A 146 -19.01 11.89 -8.54
C GLU A 146 -18.41 10.54 -8.95
N ASP A 147 -17.07 10.51 -9.19
CA ASP A 147 -16.35 9.28 -9.53
C ASP A 147 -16.36 8.27 -8.37
N CYS A 148 -16.31 8.75 -7.13
CA CYS A 148 -16.44 7.90 -5.95
C CYS A 148 -17.80 7.21 -5.89
N ILE A 149 -18.89 7.95 -6.13
CA ILE A 149 -20.26 7.43 -6.12
C ILE A 149 -20.40 6.33 -7.18
N GLU A 150 -19.93 6.58 -8.40
CA GLU A 150 -20.00 5.61 -9.49
C GLU A 150 -19.20 4.34 -9.19
N ALA A 151 -17.95 4.50 -8.76
CA ALA A 151 -17.06 3.38 -8.47
C ALA A 151 -17.56 2.51 -7.31
N LEU A 152 -18.10 3.13 -6.25
CA LEU A 152 -18.56 2.41 -5.05
C LEU A 152 -19.94 1.78 -5.25
N SER A 153 -20.81 2.38 -6.08
CA SER A 153 -22.07 1.76 -6.50
C SER A 153 -21.81 0.47 -7.28
N ALA A 154 -20.77 0.47 -8.15
CA ALA A 154 -20.36 -0.71 -8.89
C ALA A 154 -19.81 -1.83 -7.97
N LEU A 155 -19.29 -1.48 -6.80
CA LEU A 155 -18.88 -2.42 -5.75
C LEU A 155 -20.03 -2.90 -4.86
N GLY A 156 -21.24 -2.40 -5.09
CA GLY A 156 -22.46 -2.80 -4.38
C GLY A 156 -22.61 -2.13 -3.01
N TRP A 157 -22.00 -0.96 -2.80
CA TRP A 157 -22.24 -0.15 -1.61
C TRP A 157 -23.59 0.58 -1.74
N GLU A 158 -24.34 0.64 -0.65
CA GLU A 158 -25.62 1.37 -0.61
C GLU A 158 -25.39 2.86 -0.43
N ILE A 159 -26.10 3.66 -1.23
CA ILE A 159 -26.02 5.13 -1.19
C ILE A 159 -27.34 5.68 -0.68
N ASP A 160 -27.31 6.45 0.36
CA ASP A 160 -28.42 7.30 0.80
C ASP A 160 -28.23 8.70 0.17
N ALA A 161 -28.96 8.93 -0.93
CA ALA A 161 -28.86 10.17 -1.69
C ALA A 161 -29.36 11.39 -0.89
N ALA A 162 -30.26 11.20 0.08
CA ALA A 162 -30.81 12.29 0.90
C ALA A 162 -29.77 12.85 1.88
N CYS A 163 -28.93 11.99 2.45
CA CYS A 163 -27.95 12.36 3.46
C CYS A 163 -26.50 12.40 2.93
N LYS A 164 -26.26 12.07 1.67
CA LYS A 164 -24.90 11.88 1.08
C LYS A 164 -24.04 10.94 1.92
N ILE A 165 -24.64 9.86 2.41
CA ILE A 165 -23.99 8.84 3.22
C ILE A 165 -23.91 7.55 2.43
N MET A 166 -22.77 6.88 2.51
CA MET A 166 -22.56 5.54 1.95
C MET A 166 -22.47 4.52 3.08
N LYS A 167 -23.08 3.36 2.86
CA LYS A 167 -22.94 2.18 3.71
C LYS A 167 -22.02 1.17 3.02
N PRO A 168 -20.82 0.95 3.55
CA PRO A 168 -19.91 -0.02 3.01
C PRO A 168 -20.49 -1.43 3.07
N LYS A 169 -20.30 -2.20 1.99
CA LYS A 169 -20.53 -3.63 2.04
C LYS A 169 -19.25 -4.31 2.49
N ASN A 170 -19.30 -5.03 3.61
CA ASN A 170 -18.15 -5.79 4.08
C ASN A 170 -17.90 -6.96 3.10
N THR A 171 -16.84 -6.86 2.30
CA THR A 171 -16.46 -7.86 1.29
C THR A 171 -15.57 -8.96 1.87
N ASP A 172 -14.99 -8.73 3.03
CA ASP A 172 -14.16 -9.72 3.72
C ASP A 172 -15.02 -10.63 4.60
N ASN A 173 -15.81 -11.51 3.97
CA ASN A 173 -16.42 -12.66 4.64
C ASN A 173 -15.42 -13.83 4.85
N LYS A 174 -14.11 -13.60 4.80
CA LYS A 174 -13.20 -14.56 5.41
C LYS A 174 -13.38 -14.43 6.92
N PRO A 175 -13.81 -15.51 7.61
CA PRO A 175 -13.64 -15.52 9.06
C PRO A 175 -12.15 -15.21 9.26
N GLU A 176 -11.84 -14.14 9.98
CA GLU A 176 -10.51 -14.00 10.54
C GLU A 176 -10.29 -15.35 11.22
N ASP A 177 -9.21 -16.04 10.86
CA ASP A 177 -8.71 -17.15 11.65
C ASP A 177 -8.39 -16.52 13.03
N THR A 178 -9.43 -16.38 13.82
CA THR A 178 -9.30 -16.15 15.24
C THR A 178 -8.63 -17.42 15.72
N PHE A 179 -7.30 -17.40 15.73
CA PHE A 179 -6.53 -18.41 16.41
C PHE A 179 -7.18 -18.54 17.77
N GLN A 180 -7.87 -19.65 17.98
CA GLN A 180 -8.57 -19.84 19.23
C GLN A 180 -7.49 -19.75 20.28
N SER A 181 -7.65 -18.81 21.20
CA SER A 181 -6.66 -18.53 22.26
C SER A 181 -6.28 -19.81 23.01
N GLU A 182 -7.20 -20.77 23.04
CA GLU A 182 -7.03 -22.10 23.59
C GLU A 182 -6.02 -22.97 22.83
N GLU A 183 -6.00 -22.93 21.49
CA GLU A 183 -5.00 -23.67 20.69
C GLU A 183 -3.59 -23.09 20.88
N GLN A 184 -3.47 -21.76 20.99
CA GLN A 184 -2.18 -21.13 21.29
C GLN A 184 -1.68 -21.49 22.69
N LEU A 185 -2.57 -21.50 23.68
CA LEU A 185 -2.24 -21.91 25.04
C LEU A 185 -1.84 -23.39 25.09
N ALA A 186 -2.56 -24.27 24.40
CA ALA A 186 -2.20 -25.67 24.31
C ALA A 186 -0.80 -25.87 23.71
N LYS A 187 -0.49 -25.21 22.59
CA LYS A 187 0.85 -25.28 21.98
C LYS A 187 1.94 -24.72 22.89
N LEU A 188 1.68 -23.63 23.60
CA LEU A 188 2.62 -23.09 24.58
C LEU A 188 2.85 -24.04 25.73
N THR A 189 1.81 -24.69 26.24
CA THR A 189 1.90 -25.68 27.31
C THR A 189 2.72 -26.89 26.86
N ASP A 190 2.55 -27.38 25.64
CA ASP A 190 3.35 -28.48 25.07
C ASP A 190 4.82 -28.09 24.93
N PHE A 191 5.13 -26.84 24.51
CA PHE A 191 6.50 -26.35 24.46
C PHE A 191 7.15 -26.26 25.85
N VAL A 192 6.44 -25.78 26.85
CA VAL A 192 6.94 -25.70 28.22
C VAL A 192 7.20 -27.09 28.76
N ALA A 193 6.26 -28.03 28.60
CA ALA A 193 6.42 -29.43 29.01
C ALA A 193 7.61 -30.11 28.32
N PHE A 194 7.89 -29.79 27.08
CA PHE A 194 9.07 -30.28 26.35
C PHE A 194 10.39 -29.71 26.90
N LEU A 195 10.38 -28.46 27.33
CA LEU A 195 11.61 -27.79 27.88
C LEU A 195 11.91 -28.17 29.33
N GLU A 196 10.91 -28.66 30.09
CA GLU A 196 11.07 -29.09 31.49
C GLU A 196 11.47 -30.56 31.63
N ASN A 197 11.45 -31.37 30.57
CA ASN A 197 11.92 -32.73 30.52
C ASN A 197 13.30 -32.84 29.88
#